data_8ac1559a3b65bb58222a8c5bd6729201
#
_entry.id   8ac1559a3b65bb58222a8c5bd6729201
#
_cell.length_a   1.000
_cell.length_b   1.000
_cell.length_c   1.000
_cell.angle_alpha   90.00
_cell.angle_beta   90.00
_cell.angle_gamma   90.00
#
_symmetry.space_group_name_H-M   'P 1'
#
loop_
_entity.id
_entity.type
_entity.pdbx_description
1 polymer ?
#
loop_
_entity_poly.entity_id
_entity_poly.type
_entity_poly.pdbx_seq_one_letter_code
_entity_poly.pdbx_strand_id
1 'polypeptide(L)'
;PNGCGKSTLLKNIYRTLRPKYNTVFIDGNDILKLSSRKMARELAVMAQENNMEFDFKVQDMVMFGRYSHKKFLQGDTSRDRELCAEYLAEVGLEGYENRSYLSLSGGEKQRVLLARVLIQESRYIILDEPTNHLDISYQYQIMDILKKQEATVFSSVHDLNLAALYCDRILFMYQGKIVDDGTPEEVLTSEN
;
A
#
# COMPACT_ATOMS: atom_id res chain seq x y z
N PRO A 1 -4.92 14.34 11.99
CA PRO A 1 -4.32 15.62 11.60
C PRO A 1 -2.98 15.41 10.88
N ASN A 2 -2.57 16.37 10.03
CA ASN A 2 -1.26 16.33 9.39
C ASN A 2 -0.16 16.54 10.46
N GLY A 3 1.00 15.90 10.26
CA GLY A 3 2.13 16.02 11.19
C GLY A 3 2.00 15.24 12.50
N CYS A 4 0.94 14.47 12.72
CA CYS A 4 0.77 13.69 13.96
C CYS A 4 1.66 12.43 14.04
N GLY A 5 2.43 12.09 13.00
CA GLY A 5 3.40 10.99 13.00
C GLY A 5 2.99 9.74 12.22
N LYS A 6 1.88 9.74 11.45
CA LYS A 6 1.41 8.57 10.67
C LYS A 6 2.50 8.00 9.75
N SER A 7 3.02 8.80 8.84
CA SER A 7 4.07 8.35 7.91
C SER A 7 5.37 7.94 8.63
N THR A 8 5.68 8.56 9.77
CA THR A 8 6.83 8.13 10.60
C THR A 8 6.60 6.74 11.18
N LEU A 9 5.38 6.46 11.68
CA LEU A 9 5.01 5.13 12.16
C LEU A 9 5.13 4.10 11.03
N LEU A 10 4.52 4.36 9.87
CA LEU A 10 4.58 3.48 8.71
C LEU A 10 6.03 3.22 8.27
N LYS A 11 6.87 4.27 8.16
CA LYS A 11 8.29 4.17 7.80
C LYS A 11 9.11 3.29 8.75
N ASN A 12 8.74 3.23 10.03
CA ASN A 12 9.33 2.28 10.98
C ASN A 12 8.86 0.84 10.71
N ILE A 13 7.59 0.62 10.37
CA ILE A 13 7.04 -0.71 10.10
C ILE A 13 7.68 -1.30 8.84
N TYR A 14 7.81 -0.55 7.74
CA TYR A 14 8.46 -1.06 6.52
C TYR A 14 9.97 -0.77 6.44
N ARG A 15 10.61 -0.38 7.56
CA ARG A 15 12.06 -0.25 7.77
C ARG A 15 12.78 0.78 6.91
N THR A 16 12.11 1.77 6.34
CA THR A 16 12.77 2.95 5.76
C THR A 16 13.40 3.79 6.86
N LEU A 17 12.74 3.91 8.01
CA LEU A 17 13.35 4.30 9.26
C LEU A 17 13.66 3.03 10.06
N ARG A 18 14.82 3.00 10.72
CA ARG A 18 15.22 1.84 11.52
C ARG A 18 14.61 1.93 12.91
N PRO A 19 13.63 1.10 13.26
CA PRO A 19 13.07 1.07 14.62
C PRO A 19 14.09 0.51 15.62
N LYS A 20 13.79 0.63 16.91
CA LYS A 20 14.56 -0.07 17.95
C LYS A 20 14.28 -1.59 17.84
N TYR A 21 15.24 -2.41 18.28
CA TYR A 21 15.03 -3.85 18.39
C TYR A 21 13.86 -4.16 19.33
N ASN A 22 13.14 -5.23 19.02
CA ASN A 22 11.99 -5.72 19.80
C ASN A 22 10.87 -4.66 19.98
N THR A 23 10.61 -3.84 18.94
CA THR A 23 9.52 -2.86 18.95
C THR A 23 8.47 -3.11 17.87
N VAL A 24 8.85 -3.72 16.75
CA VAL A 24 7.93 -4.03 15.64
C VAL A 24 8.06 -5.50 15.28
N PHE A 25 6.92 -6.20 15.25
CA PHE A 25 6.86 -7.64 14.99
C PHE A 25 5.88 -7.93 13.87
N ILE A 26 6.20 -8.92 13.05
CA ILE A 26 5.28 -9.55 12.10
C ILE A 26 5.23 -11.04 12.45
N ASP A 27 4.04 -11.55 12.77
CA ASP A 27 3.82 -12.93 13.22
C ASP A 27 4.80 -13.36 14.33
N GLY A 28 5.00 -12.49 15.33
CA GLY A 28 5.90 -12.73 16.46
C GLY A 28 7.39 -12.62 16.15
N ASN A 29 7.77 -12.34 14.92
CA ASN A 29 9.15 -12.15 14.50
C ASN A 29 9.52 -10.66 14.46
N ASP A 30 10.58 -10.26 15.19
CA ASP A 30 11.13 -8.91 15.08
C ASP A 30 11.51 -8.63 13.60
N ILE A 31 10.95 -7.58 13.03
CA ILE A 31 11.19 -7.23 11.63
C ILE A 31 12.68 -7.01 11.32
N LEU A 32 13.48 -6.56 12.30
CA LEU A 32 14.93 -6.35 12.12
C LEU A 32 15.71 -7.65 11.98
N LYS A 33 15.14 -8.79 12.39
CA LYS A 33 15.72 -10.13 12.23
C LYS A 33 15.34 -10.79 10.91
N LEU A 34 14.34 -10.26 10.19
CA LEU A 34 13.92 -10.77 8.91
C LEU A 34 14.85 -10.29 7.79
N SER A 35 15.22 -11.19 6.85
CA SER A 35 15.92 -10.77 5.63
C SER A 35 15.02 -9.86 4.79
N SER A 36 15.63 -8.94 4.01
CA SER A 36 14.87 -8.04 3.14
C SER A 36 13.96 -8.80 2.16
N ARG A 37 14.41 -9.95 1.67
CA ARG A 37 13.62 -10.79 0.78
C ARG A 37 12.40 -11.42 1.49
N LYS A 38 12.57 -11.90 2.74
CA LYS A 38 11.45 -12.43 3.52
C LYS A 38 10.46 -11.32 3.82
N MET A 39 10.96 -10.15 4.25
CA MET A 39 10.13 -8.97 4.49
C MET A 39 9.33 -8.57 3.26
N ALA A 40 9.97 -8.52 2.08
CA ALA A 40 9.33 -8.15 0.82
C ALA A 40 8.34 -9.21 0.27
N ARG A 41 8.27 -10.40 0.83
CA ARG A 41 7.23 -11.39 0.51
C ARG A 41 6.02 -11.29 1.43
N GLU A 42 6.26 -10.90 2.68
CA GLU A 42 5.20 -10.80 3.67
C GLU A 42 4.48 -9.45 3.62
N LEU A 43 5.19 -8.39 3.22
CA LEU A 43 4.74 -7.02 3.33
C LEU A 43 4.87 -6.28 1.99
N ALA A 44 3.74 -5.89 1.41
CA ALA A 44 3.67 -4.95 0.30
C ALA A 44 3.51 -3.53 0.82
N VAL A 45 4.16 -2.57 0.16
CA VAL A 45 4.18 -1.18 0.61
C VAL A 45 3.91 -0.23 -0.55
N MET A 46 2.92 0.64 -0.37
CA MET A 46 2.70 1.82 -1.16
C MET A 46 3.08 3.03 -0.32
N ALA A 47 4.31 3.48 -0.48
CA ALA A 47 4.79 4.69 0.20
C ALA A 47 4.35 5.94 -0.57
N GLN A 48 4.24 7.06 0.14
CA GLN A 48 4.07 8.36 -0.49
C GLN A 48 5.23 8.62 -1.45
N GLU A 49 4.93 8.87 -2.72
CA GLU A 49 5.94 8.83 -3.77
C GLU A 49 6.91 10.00 -3.79
N ASN A 50 8.14 9.64 -4.17
CA ASN A 50 9.12 10.58 -4.69
C ASN A 50 9.07 10.57 -6.23
N ASN A 51 9.37 11.68 -6.87
CA ASN A 51 9.43 11.81 -8.32
C ASN A 51 10.35 10.73 -8.92
N MET A 52 9.81 9.92 -9.82
CA MET A 52 10.61 8.99 -10.60
C MET A 52 11.28 9.75 -11.75
N GLU A 53 12.61 9.62 -11.86
CA GLU A 53 13.41 10.27 -12.90
C GLU A 53 13.49 9.42 -14.18
N PHE A 54 13.20 8.12 -14.10
CA PHE A 54 13.27 7.19 -15.23
C PHE A 54 11.88 6.87 -15.76
N ASP A 55 11.79 6.78 -17.09
CA ASP A 55 10.56 6.38 -17.75
C ASP A 55 10.51 4.85 -17.91
N PHE A 56 9.50 4.24 -17.30
CA PHE A 56 9.19 2.83 -17.41
C PHE A 56 7.86 2.63 -18.10
N LYS A 57 7.64 1.48 -18.73
CA LYS A 57 6.31 1.07 -19.13
C LYS A 57 5.47 0.75 -17.88
N VAL A 58 4.17 0.95 -17.99
CA VAL A 58 3.22 0.64 -16.91
C VAL A 58 3.37 -0.81 -16.44
N GLN A 59 3.46 -1.77 -17.38
CA GLN A 59 3.69 -3.18 -17.01
C GLN A 59 4.96 -3.39 -16.20
N ASP A 60 6.06 -2.71 -16.53
CA ASP A 60 7.34 -2.87 -15.83
C ASP A 60 7.22 -2.35 -14.38
N MET A 61 6.49 -1.23 -14.20
CA MET A 61 6.18 -0.67 -12.89
C MET A 61 5.38 -1.64 -12.02
N VAL A 62 4.37 -2.27 -12.57
CA VAL A 62 3.56 -3.27 -11.85
C VAL A 62 4.39 -4.52 -11.55
N MET A 63 5.19 -4.98 -12.51
CA MET A 63 6.03 -6.17 -12.40
C MET A 63 7.14 -6.06 -11.33
N PHE A 64 7.52 -4.85 -10.90
CA PHE A 64 8.40 -4.68 -9.74
C PHE A 64 7.84 -5.33 -8.47
N GLY A 65 6.51 -5.43 -8.32
CA GLY A 65 5.87 -6.16 -7.22
C GLY A 65 6.22 -7.65 -7.19
N ARG A 66 6.52 -8.27 -8.35
CA ARG A 66 6.86 -9.71 -8.43
C ARG A 66 8.32 -10.05 -8.08
N TYR A 67 9.20 -9.06 -7.95
CA TYR A 67 10.64 -9.32 -7.72
C TYR A 67 10.94 -10.09 -6.43
N SER A 68 10.15 -9.92 -5.38
CA SER A 68 10.30 -10.69 -4.14
C SER A 68 10.12 -12.20 -4.33
N HIS A 69 9.32 -12.61 -5.32
CA HIS A 69 8.99 -14.02 -5.61
C HIS A 69 9.98 -14.68 -6.57
N LYS A 70 10.73 -13.90 -7.37
CA LYS A 70 11.65 -14.42 -8.38
C LYS A 70 12.96 -14.92 -7.78
N LYS A 71 13.55 -15.95 -8.42
CA LYS A 71 14.92 -16.35 -8.16
C LYS A 71 15.89 -15.38 -8.83
N PHE A 72 17.14 -15.41 -8.39
CA PHE A 72 18.20 -14.61 -9.03
C PHE A 72 18.28 -14.92 -10.54
N LEU A 73 18.28 -13.90 -11.39
CA LEU A 73 18.24 -13.97 -12.85
C LEU A 73 17.00 -14.64 -13.46
N GLN A 74 15.94 -14.83 -12.72
CA GLN A 74 14.67 -15.33 -13.27
C GLN A 74 13.91 -14.18 -13.96
N GLY A 75 13.64 -14.37 -15.25
CA GLY A 75 12.77 -13.48 -16.03
C GLY A 75 11.29 -13.60 -15.65
N ASP A 76 10.48 -12.79 -16.30
CA ASP A 76 9.02 -12.83 -16.13
C ASP A 76 8.43 -14.08 -16.74
N THR A 77 7.58 -14.75 -15.99
CA THR A 77 6.82 -15.92 -16.47
C THR A 77 5.54 -15.49 -17.19
N SER A 78 4.90 -16.41 -17.92
CA SER A 78 3.58 -16.16 -18.51
C SER A 78 2.56 -15.81 -17.42
N ARG A 79 2.62 -16.50 -16.27
CA ARG A 79 1.72 -16.22 -15.14
C ARG A 79 1.93 -14.84 -14.54
N ASP A 80 3.18 -14.34 -14.46
CA ASP A 80 3.44 -12.97 -13.99
C ASP A 80 2.80 -11.93 -14.92
N ARG A 81 2.84 -12.17 -16.25
CA ARG A 81 2.22 -11.28 -17.24
C ARG A 81 0.69 -11.31 -17.19
N GLU A 82 0.10 -12.49 -16.99
CA GLU A 82 -1.34 -12.64 -16.77
C GLU A 82 -1.79 -11.87 -15.52
N LEU A 83 -1.12 -12.07 -14.39
CA LEU A 83 -1.38 -11.34 -13.15
C LEU A 83 -1.24 -9.81 -13.35
N CYS A 84 -0.23 -9.37 -14.11
CA CYS A 84 -0.07 -7.95 -14.41
C CYS A 84 -1.30 -7.39 -15.14
N ALA A 85 -1.80 -8.09 -16.16
CA ALA A 85 -3.00 -7.68 -16.88
C ALA A 85 -4.25 -7.74 -15.99
N GLU A 86 -4.41 -8.79 -15.17
CA GLU A 86 -5.51 -8.94 -14.21
C GLU A 86 -5.56 -7.75 -13.24
N TYR A 87 -4.46 -7.41 -12.58
CA TYR A 87 -4.43 -6.31 -11.62
C TYR A 87 -4.51 -4.93 -12.27
N LEU A 88 -4.00 -4.75 -13.50
CA LEU A 88 -4.23 -3.51 -14.26
C LEU A 88 -5.71 -3.33 -14.60
N ALA A 89 -6.41 -4.39 -15.00
CA ALA A 89 -7.84 -4.35 -15.24
C ALA A 89 -8.62 -4.06 -13.95
N GLU A 90 -8.24 -4.67 -12.81
CA GLU A 90 -8.88 -4.46 -11.51
C GLU A 90 -8.82 -2.99 -11.06
N VAL A 91 -7.70 -2.30 -11.34
CA VAL A 91 -7.55 -0.86 -11.04
C VAL A 91 -8.07 0.04 -12.17
N GLY A 92 -8.76 -0.49 -13.18
CA GLY A 92 -9.33 0.27 -14.29
C GLY A 92 -8.29 0.84 -15.28
N LEU A 93 -7.19 0.11 -15.51
CA LEU A 93 -6.12 0.47 -16.44
C LEU A 93 -5.86 -0.64 -17.48
N GLU A 94 -6.90 -1.37 -17.87
CA GLU A 94 -6.82 -2.36 -18.95
C GLU A 94 -6.28 -1.73 -20.24
N GLY A 95 -5.32 -2.39 -20.88
CA GLY A 95 -4.69 -1.92 -22.12
C GLY A 95 -3.61 -0.84 -21.93
N TYR A 96 -3.22 -0.52 -20.68
CA TYR A 96 -2.18 0.49 -20.41
C TYR A 96 -0.76 -0.10 -20.33
N GLU A 97 -0.58 -1.39 -20.48
CA GLU A 97 0.66 -2.14 -20.24
C GLU A 97 1.88 -1.49 -20.91
N ASN A 98 1.72 -1.05 -22.17
CA ASN A 98 2.78 -0.49 -22.98
C ASN A 98 2.93 1.03 -22.91
N ARG A 99 2.06 1.73 -22.15
CA ARG A 99 2.16 3.18 -21.99
C ARG A 99 3.37 3.56 -21.14
N SER A 100 3.91 4.75 -21.40
CA SER A 100 4.91 5.40 -20.53
C SER A 100 4.26 5.76 -19.20
N TYR A 101 4.87 5.35 -18.08
CA TYR A 101 4.41 5.72 -16.73
C TYR A 101 4.46 7.25 -16.51
N LEU A 102 5.45 7.93 -17.08
CA LEU A 102 5.57 9.39 -16.94
C LEU A 102 4.44 10.14 -17.65
N SER A 103 3.84 9.57 -18.70
CA SER A 103 2.72 10.17 -19.45
C SER A 103 1.38 10.11 -18.71
N LEU A 104 1.28 9.36 -17.62
CA LEU A 104 0.05 9.16 -16.87
C LEU A 104 -0.29 10.38 -16.01
N SER A 105 -1.59 10.62 -15.81
CA SER A 105 -2.11 11.54 -14.79
C SER A 105 -1.74 11.05 -13.37
N GLY A 106 -1.82 11.94 -12.38
CA GLY A 106 -1.55 11.58 -10.98
C GLY A 106 -2.43 10.43 -10.48
N GLY A 107 -3.73 10.44 -10.81
CA GLY A 107 -4.65 9.37 -10.43
C GLY A 107 -4.36 8.03 -11.13
N GLU A 108 -3.95 8.05 -12.41
CA GLU A 108 -3.52 6.84 -13.11
C GLU A 108 -2.23 6.28 -12.52
N LYS A 109 -1.25 7.13 -12.18
CA LYS A 109 -0.02 6.72 -11.49
C LYS A 109 -0.33 6.04 -10.15
N GLN A 110 -1.23 6.63 -9.36
CA GLN A 110 -1.65 6.05 -8.08
C GLN A 110 -2.25 4.66 -8.26
N ARG A 111 -3.07 4.44 -9.29
CA ARG A 111 -3.65 3.13 -9.61
C ARG A 111 -2.61 2.13 -10.10
N VAL A 112 -1.60 2.54 -10.87
CA VAL A 112 -0.46 1.67 -11.23
C VAL A 112 0.30 1.23 -9.99
N LEU A 113 0.52 2.12 -9.02
CA LEU A 113 1.19 1.78 -7.77
C LEU A 113 0.36 0.84 -6.90
N LEU A 114 -0.96 0.99 -6.90
CA LEU A 114 -1.85 0.03 -6.26
C LEU A 114 -1.73 -1.35 -6.92
N ALA A 115 -1.80 -1.43 -8.26
CA ALA A 115 -1.61 -2.69 -8.98
C ALA A 115 -0.25 -3.34 -8.66
N ARG A 116 0.84 -2.54 -8.53
CA ARG A 116 2.16 -3.01 -8.10
C ARG A 116 2.15 -3.63 -6.69
N VAL A 117 1.37 -3.08 -5.78
CA VAL A 117 1.21 -3.60 -4.43
C VAL A 117 0.40 -4.90 -4.45
N LEU A 118 -0.71 -4.92 -5.18
CA LEU A 118 -1.61 -6.07 -5.25
C LEU A 118 -0.95 -7.30 -5.90
N ILE A 119 -0.23 -7.12 -7.00
CA ILE A 119 0.47 -8.21 -7.70
C ILE A 119 1.54 -8.89 -6.84
N GLN A 120 1.96 -8.25 -5.75
CA GLN A 120 2.90 -8.84 -4.80
C GLN A 120 2.26 -9.99 -4.00
N GLU A 121 0.91 -10.06 -3.91
CA GLU A 121 0.16 -11.11 -3.21
C GLU A 121 0.67 -11.34 -1.77
N SER A 122 0.95 -10.25 -1.06
CA SER A 122 1.50 -10.27 0.30
C SER A 122 0.38 -10.38 1.35
N ARG A 123 0.70 -11.00 2.50
CA ARG A 123 -0.25 -11.13 3.63
C ARG A 123 -0.55 -9.80 4.33
N TYR A 124 0.37 -8.85 4.24
CA TYR A 124 0.25 -7.52 4.83
C TYR A 124 0.45 -6.46 3.74
N ILE A 125 -0.42 -5.46 3.74
CA ILE A 125 -0.36 -4.32 2.81
C ILE A 125 -0.29 -3.04 3.64
N ILE A 126 0.73 -2.22 3.41
CA ILE A 126 0.84 -0.88 4.00
C ILE A 126 0.66 0.16 2.93
N LEU A 127 -0.25 1.10 3.17
CA LEU A 127 -0.58 2.18 2.25
C LEU A 127 -0.44 3.53 2.97
N ASP A 128 0.45 4.38 2.48
CA ASP A 128 0.58 5.74 2.98
C ASP A 128 -0.18 6.70 2.08
N GLU A 129 -1.38 7.10 2.51
CA GLU A 129 -2.29 8.01 1.81
C GLU A 129 -2.71 7.54 0.40
N PRO A 130 -3.26 6.33 0.24
CA PRO A 130 -3.54 5.74 -1.06
C PRO A 130 -4.61 6.48 -1.87
N THR A 131 -5.44 7.28 -1.22
CA THR A 131 -6.56 8.01 -1.81
C THR A 131 -6.25 9.49 -2.10
N ASN A 132 -5.02 9.95 -1.80
CA ASN A 132 -4.63 11.33 -2.06
C ASN A 132 -4.65 11.67 -3.56
N HIS A 133 -5.05 12.89 -3.88
CA HIS A 133 -5.13 13.43 -5.24
C HIS A 133 -6.07 12.67 -6.19
N LEU A 134 -6.94 11.82 -5.65
CA LEU A 134 -7.99 11.14 -6.40
C LEU A 134 -9.33 11.84 -6.21
N ASP A 135 -10.15 11.83 -7.26
CA ASP A 135 -11.55 12.20 -7.09
C ASP A 135 -12.31 11.17 -6.26
N ILE A 136 -13.46 11.57 -5.74
CA ILE A 136 -14.25 10.79 -4.78
C ILE A 136 -14.59 9.40 -5.34
N SER A 137 -14.95 9.29 -6.60
CA SER A 137 -15.34 8.01 -7.21
C SER A 137 -14.20 6.99 -7.20
N TYR A 138 -12.98 7.43 -7.50
CA TYR A 138 -11.79 6.58 -7.45
C TYR A 138 -11.34 6.26 -6.03
N GLN A 139 -11.56 7.16 -5.06
CA GLN A 139 -11.28 6.85 -3.66
C GLN A 139 -12.10 5.64 -3.18
N TYR A 140 -13.41 5.65 -3.45
CA TYR A 140 -14.29 4.51 -3.13
C TYR A 140 -13.87 3.25 -3.88
N GLN A 141 -13.55 3.35 -5.17
CA GLN A 141 -13.11 2.20 -5.97
C GLN A 141 -11.85 1.55 -5.37
N ILE A 142 -10.86 2.33 -4.95
CA ILE A 142 -9.65 1.81 -4.29
C ILE A 142 -10.01 1.09 -3.00
N MET A 143 -10.86 1.68 -2.17
CA MET A 143 -11.26 1.05 -0.91
C MET A 143 -12.05 -0.24 -1.14
N ASP A 144 -12.90 -0.30 -2.15
CA ASP A 144 -13.61 -1.53 -2.56
C ASP A 144 -12.64 -2.64 -3.02
N ILE A 145 -11.60 -2.28 -3.77
CA ILE A 145 -10.56 -3.21 -4.18
C ILE A 145 -9.82 -3.75 -2.95
N LEU A 146 -9.41 -2.87 -2.04
CA LEU A 146 -8.69 -3.24 -0.82
C LEU A 146 -9.52 -4.13 0.11
N LYS A 147 -10.82 -3.85 0.24
CA LYS A 147 -11.72 -4.65 1.09
C LYS A 147 -11.91 -6.09 0.59
N LYS A 148 -11.70 -6.35 -0.70
CA LYS A 148 -11.77 -7.69 -1.31
C LYS A 148 -10.50 -8.52 -1.11
N GLN A 149 -9.40 -7.90 -0.69
CA GLN A 149 -8.14 -8.61 -0.53
C GLN A 149 -8.17 -9.52 0.72
N GLU A 150 -7.63 -10.73 0.59
CA GLU A 150 -7.40 -11.65 1.71
C GLU A 150 -6.13 -11.28 2.51
N ALA A 151 -5.88 -9.99 2.69
CA ALA A 151 -4.70 -9.46 3.34
C ALA A 151 -5.08 -8.51 4.49
N THR A 152 -4.21 -8.40 5.48
CA THR A 152 -4.35 -7.33 6.48
C THR A 152 -3.84 -6.03 5.88
N VAL A 153 -4.74 -5.06 5.70
CA VAL A 153 -4.42 -3.74 5.15
C VAL A 153 -4.26 -2.75 6.29
N PHE A 154 -3.11 -2.07 6.34
CA PHE A 154 -2.84 -0.98 7.26
C PHE A 154 -2.62 0.31 6.47
N SER A 155 -3.54 1.24 6.55
CA SER A 155 -3.56 2.44 5.73
C SER A 155 -3.62 3.71 6.56
N SER A 156 -2.88 4.75 6.15
CA SER A 156 -3.16 6.11 6.61
C SER A 156 -4.29 6.70 5.76
N VAL A 157 -5.36 7.12 6.41
CA VAL A 157 -6.54 7.70 5.76
C VAL A 157 -6.80 9.09 6.36
N HIS A 158 -7.18 10.06 5.52
CA HIS A 158 -7.52 11.41 5.96
C HIS A 158 -9.03 11.64 6.04
N ASP A 159 -9.82 10.95 5.22
CA ASP A 159 -11.26 11.05 5.19
C ASP A 159 -11.88 10.10 6.23
N LEU A 160 -12.54 10.68 7.23
CA LEU A 160 -13.20 9.94 8.29
C LEU A 160 -14.39 9.12 7.80
N ASN A 161 -15.07 9.57 6.72
CA ASN A 161 -16.18 8.81 6.15
C ASN A 161 -15.68 7.53 5.49
N LEU A 162 -14.56 7.60 4.75
CA LEU A 162 -13.91 6.41 4.19
C LEU A 162 -13.45 5.48 5.31
N ALA A 163 -12.84 6.03 6.37
CA ALA A 163 -12.42 5.21 7.51
C ALA A 163 -13.61 4.53 8.18
N ALA A 164 -14.72 5.23 8.39
CA ALA A 164 -15.93 4.67 8.99
C ALA A 164 -16.56 3.54 8.15
N LEU A 165 -16.53 3.66 6.82
CA LEU A 165 -17.18 2.71 5.91
C LEU A 165 -16.34 1.46 5.65
N TYR A 166 -15.01 1.58 5.65
CA TYR A 166 -14.13 0.53 5.12
C TYR A 166 -13.22 -0.11 6.18
N CYS A 167 -12.87 0.60 7.25
CA CYS A 167 -11.95 0.07 8.25
C CYS A 167 -12.70 -0.82 9.26
N ASP A 168 -12.09 -1.95 9.62
CA ASP A 168 -12.56 -2.80 10.71
C ASP A 168 -12.05 -2.28 12.07
N ARG A 169 -10.95 -1.52 12.06
CA ARG A 169 -10.30 -0.92 13.23
C ARG A 169 -9.64 0.40 12.89
N ILE A 170 -9.74 1.37 13.76
CA ILE A 170 -9.14 2.71 13.62
C ILE A 170 -8.16 2.95 14.76
N LEU A 171 -6.97 3.44 14.41
CA LEU A 171 -5.98 3.95 15.36
C LEU A 171 -5.93 5.47 15.22
N PHE A 172 -6.43 6.19 16.19
CA PHE A 172 -6.41 7.66 16.19
C PHE A 172 -5.10 8.18 16.76
N MET A 173 -4.36 8.95 15.95
CA MET A 173 -3.05 9.48 16.32
C MET A 173 -3.08 10.99 16.56
N TYR A 174 -2.50 11.42 17.67
CA TYR A 174 -2.29 12.82 18.00
C TYR A 174 -0.90 13.03 18.60
N GLN A 175 -0.14 14.01 18.11
CA GLN A 175 1.21 14.36 18.60
C GLN A 175 2.16 13.16 18.81
N GLY A 176 2.18 12.22 17.83
CA GLY A 176 3.04 11.04 17.86
C GLY A 176 2.61 9.92 18.81
N LYS A 177 1.42 10.00 19.36
CA LYS A 177 0.85 8.96 20.24
C LYS A 177 -0.47 8.44 19.64
N ILE A 178 -0.75 7.16 19.88
CA ILE A 178 -2.09 6.62 19.67
C ILE A 178 -2.91 7.05 20.89
N VAL A 179 -3.95 7.82 20.66
CA VAL A 179 -4.81 8.35 21.73
C VAL A 179 -6.13 7.61 21.81
N ASP A 180 -6.52 6.93 20.72
CA ASP A 180 -7.68 6.05 20.70
C ASP A 180 -7.47 4.89 19.73
N ASP A 181 -8.13 3.75 19.98
CA ASP A 181 -7.98 2.48 19.24
C ASP A 181 -9.22 1.62 19.43
N GLY A 182 -9.97 1.36 18.36
CA GLY A 182 -11.20 0.57 18.41
C GLY A 182 -11.86 0.43 17.05
N THR A 183 -13.10 -0.04 17.06
CA THR A 183 -13.94 -0.03 15.86
C THR A 183 -14.31 1.41 15.44
N PRO A 184 -14.76 1.62 14.19
CA PRO A 184 -15.21 2.95 13.77
C PRO A 184 -16.26 3.56 14.70
N GLU A 185 -17.20 2.77 15.19
CA GLU A 185 -18.27 3.22 16.08
C GLU A 185 -17.75 3.63 17.46
N GLU A 186 -16.68 3.00 17.93
CA GLU A 186 -16.05 3.31 19.23
C GLU A 186 -15.18 4.57 19.15
N VAL A 187 -14.42 4.74 18.05
CA VAL A 187 -13.43 5.81 17.90
C VAL A 187 -14.01 7.08 17.29
N LEU A 188 -14.95 6.97 16.34
CA LEU A 188 -15.55 8.13 15.65
C LEU A 188 -16.79 8.62 16.39
N THR A 189 -16.62 9.06 17.62
CA THR A 189 -17.69 9.68 18.42
C THR A 189 -17.68 11.19 18.27
N SER A 190 -18.75 11.86 18.71
CA SER A 190 -18.84 13.33 18.70
C SER A 190 -17.89 14.03 19.68
N GLU A 191 -17.18 13.26 20.51
CA GLU A 191 -16.24 13.76 21.51
C GLU A 191 -14.78 13.72 21.05
N ASN A 192 -14.48 13.05 19.90
CA ASN A 192 -13.13 12.90 19.32
C ASN A 192 -12.94 13.74 18.06
#